data_33a7f57987e3506f69680ea30a97ff44
#
_entry.id   33a7f57987e3506f69680ea30a97ff44
#
_cell.length_a   1.000
_cell.length_b   1.000
_cell.length_c   1.000
_cell.angle_alpha   90.00
_cell.angle_beta   90.00
_cell.angle_gamma   90.00
#
_symmetry.space_group_name_H-M   'P 1'
#
loop_
_entity.id
_entity.type
_entity.pdbx_description
1 polymer ?
#
loop_
_entity_poly.entity_id
_entity_poly.type
_entity_poly.pdbx_seq_one_letter_code
_entity_poly.pdbx_strand_id
1 'polypeptide(L)'
;DTRYIMTYGKYITPERLCHLPEETIEPLLYESFSDDNTGIESYCKNQYYVYGIEQSVNHLNNAGYIASLAFSLDISVTELVERIIPLLKKNPSNFKMFIDGKIITYFKTYTLLVDQLRHVFLNDLQTIDDTSINDNSLDTTDLKKIPWNLIFIDLAYYYLNIISIIFDDLSTPSQESIKLQLTNKINTSHLLDKNYNSLFLIKRGNLYNPIYRV
;
A
#
# COMPACT_ATOMS: atom_id res chain seq x y z
N ASP A 1 3.53 17.20 21.38
CA ASP A 1 4.38 16.72 22.50
C ASP A 1 5.46 15.77 21.90
N THR A 2 6.63 16.30 21.59
CA THR A 2 7.76 15.62 20.93
C THR A 2 8.27 14.39 21.70
N ARG A 3 7.92 14.23 22.96
CA ARG A 3 8.29 13.08 23.81
C ARG A 3 7.78 11.74 23.29
N TYR A 4 6.81 11.73 22.39
CA TYR A 4 6.18 10.53 21.84
C TYR A 4 6.66 10.18 20.42
N ILE A 5 7.55 10.97 19.84
CA ILE A 5 8.10 10.70 18.51
C ILE A 5 9.28 9.75 18.65
N MET A 6 9.24 8.64 17.92
CA MET A 6 10.28 7.63 17.93
C MET A 6 11.44 8.03 17.04
N THR A 7 12.65 7.63 17.39
CA THR A 7 13.79 7.73 16.48
C THR A 7 13.67 6.67 15.38
N TYR A 8 14.01 7.03 14.16
CA TYR A 8 14.07 6.06 13.06
C TYR A 8 15.06 4.93 13.36
N GLY A 9 14.82 3.76 12.80
CA GLY A 9 15.65 2.57 13.02
C GLY A 9 15.08 1.56 14.03
N LYS A 10 14.07 1.96 14.81
CA LYS A 10 13.33 1.05 15.69
C LYS A 10 12.07 0.55 15.00
N TYR A 11 11.54 -0.60 15.47
CA TYR A 11 10.22 -1.04 15.07
C TYR A 11 9.19 0.06 15.40
N ILE A 12 8.43 0.47 14.40
CA ILE A 12 7.42 1.52 14.57
C ILE A 12 6.17 0.85 15.14
N THR A 13 5.90 1.12 16.41
CA THR A 13 4.70 0.60 17.07
C THR A 13 3.45 1.30 16.52
N PRO A 14 2.30 0.61 16.43
CA PRO A 14 1.04 1.24 16.06
C PRO A 14 0.74 2.49 16.90
N GLU A 15 0.09 3.47 16.28
CA GLU A 15 -0.29 4.75 16.88
C GLU A 15 0.88 5.64 17.34
N ARG A 16 2.08 5.41 16.79
CA ARG A 16 3.27 6.21 17.07
C ARG A 16 3.80 6.90 15.84
N LEU A 17 4.25 8.14 16.03
CA LEU A 17 5.04 8.86 15.05
C LEU A 17 6.52 8.48 15.18
N CYS A 18 7.18 8.40 14.04
CA CYS A 18 8.61 8.17 13.94
C CYS A 18 9.21 9.21 13.00
N HIS A 19 10.39 9.73 13.33
CA HIS A 19 11.14 10.57 12.41
C HIS A 19 11.50 9.80 11.14
N LEU A 20 11.56 10.52 10.03
CA LEU A 20 12.16 9.99 8.80
C LEU A 20 13.68 9.91 8.94
N PRO A 21 14.36 8.99 8.23
CA PRO A 21 15.80 9.03 8.09
C PRO A 21 16.19 10.27 7.28
N GLU A 22 16.79 11.24 7.96
CA GLU A 22 17.06 12.59 7.45
C GLU A 22 17.91 12.59 6.16
N GLU A 23 18.86 11.66 6.06
CA GLU A 23 19.84 11.66 4.99
C GLU A 23 19.32 11.15 3.64
N THR A 24 18.26 10.33 3.64
CA THR A 24 17.87 9.59 2.45
C THR A 24 16.48 9.92 1.91
N ILE A 25 15.49 10.13 2.77
CA ILE A 25 14.10 10.34 2.33
C ILE A 25 13.74 11.82 2.30
N GLU A 26 14.23 12.60 3.26
CA GLU A 26 13.91 14.00 3.40
C GLU A 26 14.28 14.85 2.15
N PRO A 27 15.48 14.68 1.54
CA PRO A 27 15.80 15.38 0.30
C PRO A 27 14.86 15.04 -0.87
N LEU A 28 14.44 13.78 -0.98
CA LEU A 28 13.54 13.34 -2.05
C LEU A 28 12.13 13.91 -1.89
N LEU A 29 11.64 14.02 -0.66
CA LEU A 29 10.37 14.68 -0.36
C LEU A 29 10.45 16.19 -0.59
N TYR A 30 11.60 16.79 -0.28
CA TYR A 30 11.84 18.22 -0.46
C TYR A 30 11.84 18.62 -1.94
N GLU A 31 12.56 17.90 -2.80
CA GLU A 31 12.60 18.16 -4.24
C GLU A 31 11.23 18.01 -4.90
N SER A 32 10.39 17.11 -4.38
CA SER A 32 9.05 16.87 -4.93
C SER A 32 8.04 17.99 -4.62
N PHE A 33 8.34 18.89 -3.68
CA PHE A 33 7.41 19.92 -3.20
C PHE A 33 7.96 21.35 -3.27
N SER A 34 9.20 21.55 -3.72
CA SER A 34 9.83 22.86 -3.77
C SER A 34 9.61 23.54 -5.12
N ASP A 35 8.40 24.06 -5.35
CA ASP A 35 8.15 24.94 -6.51
C ASP A 35 8.45 26.43 -6.21
N ASP A 36 8.88 26.77 -5.00
CA ASP A 36 9.17 28.15 -4.60
C ASP A 36 10.57 28.32 -4.00
N ASN A 37 11.38 29.10 -4.70
CA ASN A 37 12.73 29.57 -4.35
C ASN A 37 12.80 30.50 -3.11
N THR A 38 11.94 30.32 -2.13
CA THR A 38 11.93 31.16 -0.93
C THR A 38 12.47 30.39 0.27
N GLY A 39 13.76 30.58 0.56
CA GLY A 39 14.46 30.53 1.87
C GLY A 39 13.95 29.61 3.01
N ILE A 40 13.28 28.52 2.70
CA ILE A 40 12.55 27.66 3.65
C ILE A 40 13.40 26.50 4.18
N GLU A 41 14.71 26.51 3.91
CA GLU A 41 15.62 25.40 4.25
C GLU A 41 15.59 24.94 5.73
N SER A 42 15.22 25.81 6.65
CA SER A 42 15.24 25.47 8.08
C SER A 42 13.90 24.95 8.66
N TYR A 43 12.79 25.19 7.98
CA TYR A 43 11.46 24.84 8.49
C TYR A 43 10.95 23.45 8.05
N CYS A 44 11.50 22.89 6.98
CA CYS A 44 11.00 21.64 6.40
C CYS A 44 11.50 20.37 7.11
N LYS A 45 12.60 20.45 7.87
CA LYS A 45 13.22 19.28 8.52
C LYS A 45 12.33 18.50 9.47
N ASN A 46 11.24 19.09 9.97
CA ASN A 46 10.39 18.49 11.01
C ASN A 46 8.94 18.29 10.58
N GLN A 47 8.63 18.35 9.29
CA GLN A 47 7.23 18.32 8.83
C GLN A 47 6.73 16.94 8.40
N TYR A 48 7.62 15.96 8.20
CA TYR A 48 7.26 14.63 7.74
C TYR A 48 7.58 13.58 8.78
N TYR A 49 6.62 12.73 9.03
CA TYR A 49 6.73 11.64 9.99
C TYR A 49 6.18 10.35 9.40
N VAL A 50 6.78 9.24 9.79
CA VAL A 50 6.20 7.92 9.56
C VAL A 50 5.21 7.65 10.68
N TYR A 51 4.01 7.21 10.33
CA TYR A 51 3.03 6.78 11.33
C TYR A 51 2.96 5.24 11.39
N GLY A 52 3.13 4.71 12.58
CA GLY A 52 2.96 3.28 12.82
C GLY A 52 1.49 2.89 12.79
N ILE A 53 1.16 1.89 12.01
CA ILE A 53 -0.19 1.34 11.94
C ILE A 53 -0.19 -0.15 12.26
N GLU A 54 -1.35 -0.69 12.65
CA GLU A 54 -1.54 -2.12 12.76
C GLU A 54 -1.48 -2.75 11.36
N GLN A 55 -0.51 -3.65 11.16
CA GLN A 55 -0.23 -4.25 9.85
C GLN A 55 -0.92 -5.59 9.64
N SER A 56 -1.51 -6.13 10.70
CA SER A 56 -2.19 -7.42 10.63
C SER A 56 -3.60 -7.23 10.09
N VAL A 57 -3.89 -7.83 8.96
CA VAL A 57 -5.22 -7.86 8.37
C VAL A 57 -5.64 -9.31 8.20
N ASN A 58 -6.64 -9.74 8.94
CA ASN A 58 -7.21 -11.10 8.87
C ASN A 58 -6.14 -12.21 8.90
N HIS A 59 -5.12 -12.06 9.77
CA HIS A 59 -4.00 -13.01 9.92
C HIS A 59 -3.09 -13.15 8.68
N LEU A 60 -3.19 -12.22 7.72
CA LEU A 60 -2.30 -12.17 6.56
C LEU A 60 -1.09 -11.30 6.87
N ASN A 61 0.10 -11.90 6.75
CA ASN A 61 1.37 -11.19 6.98
C ASN A 61 1.83 -10.36 5.76
N ASN A 62 1.15 -10.48 4.62
CA ASN A 62 1.48 -9.84 3.35
C ASN A 62 0.38 -8.85 2.90
N ALA A 63 -0.34 -8.29 3.84
CA ALA A 63 -1.44 -7.34 3.62
C ALA A 63 -1.18 -5.96 4.26
N GLY A 64 0.07 -5.64 4.61
CA GLY A 64 0.42 -4.36 5.25
C GLY A 64 0.10 -3.15 4.38
N TYR A 65 0.21 -3.28 3.06
CA TYR A 65 -0.14 -2.19 2.15
C TYR A 65 -1.63 -1.81 2.22
N ILE A 66 -2.54 -2.80 2.28
CA ILE A 66 -3.99 -2.51 2.36
C ILE A 66 -4.35 -1.80 3.67
N ALA A 67 -3.68 -2.16 4.78
CA ALA A 67 -3.85 -1.48 6.06
C ALA A 67 -3.43 0.00 5.95
N SER A 68 -2.26 0.27 5.33
CA SER A 68 -1.77 1.63 5.11
C SER A 68 -2.66 2.43 4.17
N LEU A 69 -3.16 1.82 3.11
CA LEU A 69 -4.06 2.47 2.16
C LEU A 69 -5.39 2.84 2.85
N ALA A 70 -6.01 1.91 3.57
CA ALA A 70 -7.25 2.14 4.29
C ALA A 70 -7.08 3.25 5.33
N PHE A 71 -6.02 3.18 6.13
CA PHE A 71 -5.70 4.22 7.11
C PHE A 71 -5.51 5.60 6.46
N SER A 72 -4.80 5.68 5.33
CA SER A 72 -4.56 6.94 4.62
C SER A 72 -5.82 7.54 4.00
N LEU A 73 -6.84 6.73 3.77
CA LEU A 73 -8.16 7.15 3.28
C LEU A 73 -9.17 7.40 4.41
N ASP A 74 -8.74 7.23 5.67
CA ASP A 74 -9.59 7.35 6.87
C ASP A 74 -10.82 6.43 6.82
N ILE A 75 -10.62 5.18 6.39
CA ILE A 75 -11.66 4.15 6.31
C ILE A 75 -11.14 2.81 6.83
N SER A 76 -12.04 1.89 7.13
CA SER A 76 -11.67 0.52 7.46
C SER A 76 -11.22 -0.28 6.23
N VAL A 77 -10.47 -1.36 6.44
CA VAL A 77 -10.10 -2.29 5.35
C VAL A 77 -11.35 -2.90 4.71
N THR A 78 -12.35 -3.24 5.49
CA THR A 78 -13.64 -3.74 5.01
C THR A 78 -14.29 -2.76 4.05
N GLU A 79 -14.43 -1.50 4.48
CA GLU A 79 -15.01 -0.44 3.64
C GLU A 79 -14.19 -0.18 2.37
N LEU A 80 -12.85 -0.23 2.46
CA LEU A 80 -11.99 -0.10 1.28
C LEU A 80 -12.29 -1.20 0.26
N VAL A 81 -12.40 -2.45 0.70
CA VAL A 81 -12.69 -3.59 -0.19
C VAL A 81 -14.09 -3.50 -0.76
N GLU A 82 -15.08 -3.09 0.04
CA GLU A 82 -16.45 -2.84 -0.43
C GLU A 82 -16.51 -1.75 -1.51
N ARG A 83 -15.68 -0.72 -1.43
CA ARG A 83 -15.57 0.33 -2.46
C ARG A 83 -14.88 -0.18 -3.75
N ILE A 84 -13.86 -1.03 -3.62
CA ILE A 84 -13.07 -1.53 -4.76
C ILE A 84 -13.86 -2.55 -5.59
N ILE A 85 -14.59 -3.48 -4.97
CA ILE A 85 -15.29 -4.57 -5.66
C ILE A 85 -16.23 -4.07 -6.76
N PRO A 86 -17.11 -3.09 -6.55
CA PRO A 86 -17.97 -2.54 -7.61
C PRO A 86 -17.19 -1.94 -8.76
N LEU A 87 -16.08 -1.24 -8.47
CA LEU A 87 -15.22 -0.62 -9.48
C LEU A 87 -14.54 -1.68 -10.35
N LEU A 88 -14.03 -2.74 -9.74
CA LEU A 88 -13.44 -3.88 -10.45
C LEU A 88 -14.48 -4.60 -11.34
N LYS A 89 -15.71 -4.78 -10.87
CA LYS A 89 -16.80 -5.36 -11.63
C LYS A 89 -17.22 -4.47 -12.81
N LYS A 90 -17.22 -3.15 -12.62
CA LYS A 90 -17.58 -2.18 -13.67
C LYS A 90 -16.55 -2.12 -14.79
N ASN A 91 -15.28 -2.27 -14.47
CA ASN A 91 -14.19 -2.20 -15.44
C ASN A 91 -13.16 -3.34 -15.25
N PRO A 92 -13.51 -4.59 -15.60
CA PRO A 92 -12.65 -5.74 -15.38
C PRO A 92 -11.45 -5.82 -16.34
N SER A 93 -11.38 -4.96 -17.36
CA SER A 93 -10.32 -5.01 -18.39
C SER A 93 -8.92 -4.86 -17.80
N ASN A 94 -8.77 -4.04 -16.75
CA ASN A 94 -7.49 -3.78 -16.10
C ASN A 94 -6.97 -4.99 -15.29
N PHE A 95 -7.83 -5.95 -14.95
CA PHE A 95 -7.44 -7.13 -14.18
C PHE A 95 -6.21 -7.83 -14.75
N LYS A 96 -6.16 -8.01 -16.08
CA LYS A 96 -5.05 -8.70 -16.75
C LYS A 96 -3.70 -7.97 -16.63
N MET A 97 -3.72 -6.69 -16.23
CA MET A 97 -2.51 -5.86 -16.08
C MET A 97 -1.90 -5.96 -14.68
N PHE A 98 -2.62 -6.56 -13.72
CA PHE A 98 -2.14 -6.64 -12.34
C PHE A 98 -0.89 -7.50 -12.22
N ILE A 99 0.02 -7.08 -11.34
CA ILE A 99 1.30 -7.72 -11.08
C ILE A 99 2.07 -7.96 -12.41
N ASP A 100 2.09 -6.94 -13.28
CA ASP A 100 2.72 -7.01 -14.61
C ASP A 100 2.23 -8.21 -15.45
N GLY A 101 0.93 -8.47 -15.39
CA GLY A 101 0.28 -9.57 -16.10
C GLY A 101 0.35 -10.93 -15.41
N LYS A 102 1.03 -11.03 -14.25
CA LYS A 102 1.16 -12.30 -13.51
C LYS A 102 -0.07 -12.65 -12.68
N ILE A 103 -1.07 -11.78 -12.58
CA ILE A 103 -2.29 -12.04 -11.80
C ILE A 103 -2.98 -13.34 -12.20
N ILE A 104 -2.93 -13.70 -13.49
CA ILE A 104 -3.54 -14.92 -14.02
C ILE A 104 -2.96 -16.22 -13.45
N THR A 105 -1.75 -16.16 -12.85
CA THR A 105 -1.16 -17.32 -12.15
C THR A 105 -1.81 -17.57 -10.80
N TYR A 106 -2.47 -16.58 -10.22
CA TYR A 106 -3.17 -16.65 -8.94
C TYR A 106 -4.69 -16.76 -9.14
N PHE A 107 -5.22 -16.00 -10.10
CA PHE A 107 -6.65 -15.92 -10.37
C PHE A 107 -6.90 -16.01 -11.88
N LYS A 108 -7.57 -17.07 -12.34
CA LYS A 108 -7.89 -17.24 -13.76
C LYS A 108 -8.81 -16.14 -14.30
N THR A 109 -9.66 -15.58 -13.45
CA THR A 109 -10.65 -14.56 -13.80
C THR A 109 -10.73 -13.48 -12.71
N TYR A 110 -11.24 -12.29 -13.08
CA TYR A 110 -11.50 -11.22 -12.11
C TYR A 110 -12.59 -11.61 -11.11
N THR A 111 -13.53 -12.48 -11.48
CA THR A 111 -14.58 -12.96 -10.58
C THR A 111 -13.98 -13.77 -9.44
N LEU A 112 -13.02 -14.64 -9.71
CA LEU A 112 -12.30 -15.37 -8.66
C LEU A 112 -11.54 -14.43 -7.71
N LEU A 113 -10.95 -13.35 -8.24
CA LEU A 113 -10.35 -12.33 -7.37
C LEU A 113 -11.40 -11.65 -6.49
N VAL A 114 -12.56 -11.26 -7.07
CA VAL A 114 -13.65 -10.65 -6.32
C VAL A 114 -14.16 -11.58 -5.20
N ASP A 115 -14.34 -12.85 -5.50
CA ASP A 115 -14.82 -13.85 -4.52
C ASP A 115 -13.80 -14.04 -3.39
N GLN A 116 -12.50 -14.07 -3.73
CA GLN A 116 -11.45 -14.12 -2.73
C GLN A 116 -11.35 -12.83 -1.89
N LEU A 117 -11.50 -11.65 -2.50
CA LEU A 117 -11.55 -10.39 -1.75
C LEU A 117 -12.70 -10.40 -0.74
N ARG A 118 -13.87 -10.89 -1.11
CA ARG A 118 -15.02 -11.04 -0.21
C ARG A 118 -14.72 -12.02 0.91
N HIS A 119 -14.26 -13.20 0.55
CA HIS A 119 -13.99 -14.27 1.52
C HIS A 119 -12.92 -13.81 2.54
N VAL A 120 -11.81 -13.23 2.06
CA VAL A 120 -10.66 -12.91 2.91
C VAL A 120 -10.88 -11.64 3.74
N PHE A 121 -11.49 -10.61 3.16
CA PHE A 121 -11.52 -9.28 3.79
C PHE A 121 -12.90 -8.88 4.31
N LEU A 122 -14.00 -9.46 3.81
CA LEU A 122 -15.35 -9.14 4.26
C LEU A 122 -15.95 -10.22 5.17
N ASN A 123 -15.26 -11.35 5.37
CA ASN A 123 -15.80 -12.54 6.06
C ASN A 123 -17.15 -12.98 5.50
N ASP A 124 -17.39 -12.69 4.22
CA ASP A 124 -18.65 -13.00 3.55
C ASP A 124 -18.66 -14.49 3.20
N LEU A 125 -19.11 -15.29 4.15
CA LEU A 125 -19.34 -16.73 3.99
C LEU A 125 -20.58 -17.02 3.14
N GLN A 126 -21.08 -16.06 2.37
CA GLN A 126 -22.20 -16.31 1.50
C GLN A 126 -21.84 -17.40 0.48
N THR A 127 -22.23 -18.60 0.86
CA THR A 127 -22.63 -19.69 -0.02
C THR A 127 -22.09 -19.59 -1.44
N ILE A 128 -20.93 -20.19 -1.65
CA ILE A 128 -20.70 -20.84 -2.93
C ILE A 128 -21.90 -21.80 -3.07
N ASP A 129 -22.83 -21.47 -3.97
CA ASP A 129 -23.89 -22.39 -4.34
C ASP A 129 -23.23 -23.75 -4.59
N ASP A 130 -23.64 -24.77 -3.84
CA ASP A 130 -23.09 -26.15 -3.81
C ASP A 130 -23.11 -26.85 -5.17
N THR A 131 -23.56 -26.15 -6.23
CA THR A 131 -23.69 -26.74 -7.57
C THR A 131 -22.47 -26.48 -8.48
N SER A 132 -21.46 -25.74 -8.05
CA SER A 132 -20.24 -25.51 -8.85
C SER A 132 -18.94 -25.79 -8.10
N ILE A 133 -18.94 -26.68 -7.11
CA ILE A 133 -17.71 -27.20 -6.50
C ILE A 133 -17.01 -28.13 -7.50
N ASN A 134 -16.40 -27.54 -8.51
CA ASN A 134 -15.35 -28.15 -9.28
C ASN A 134 -14.01 -27.60 -8.81
N ASP A 135 -13.30 -28.37 -8.00
CA ASP A 135 -11.84 -28.47 -7.81
C ASP A 135 -10.95 -27.20 -7.72
N ASN A 136 -11.47 -26.00 -7.47
CA ASN A 136 -10.68 -24.78 -7.46
C ASN A 136 -10.85 -23.95 -6.17
N SER A 137 -11.30 -24.51 -5.06
CA SER A 137 -11.19 -23.84 -3.76
C SER A 137 -9.70 -23.75 -3.41
N LEU A 138 -9.12 -22.54 -3.50
CA LEU A 138 -7.77 -22.29 -3.00
C LEU A 138 -7.75 -22.69 -1.52
N ASP A 139 -6.94 -23.69 -1.19
CA ASP A 139 -6.68 -24.09 0.19
C ASP A 139 -6.17 -22.87 0.96
N THR A 140 -6.54 -22.73 2.23
CA THR A 140 -6.11 -21.62 3.10
C THR A 140 -4.59 -21.47 3.16
N THR A 141 -3.85 -22.54 2.90
CA THR A 141 -2.39 -22.53 2.73
C THR A 141 -1.94 -21.75 1.51
N ASP A 142 -2.73 -21.68 0.46
CA ASP A 142 -2.39 -20.95 -0.76
C ASP A 142 -2.68 -19.45 -0.66
N LEU A 143 -3.60 -19.03 0.19
CA LEU A 143 -3.89 -17.60 0.44
C LEU A 143 -2.67 -16.81 0.93
N LYS A 144 -1.78 -17.47 1.69
CA LYS A 144 -0.52 -16.87 2.16
C LYS A 144 0.51 -16.65 1.05
N LYS A 145 0.38 -17.35 -0.08
CA LYS A 145 1.26 -17.22 -1.25
C LYS A 145 0.80 -16.11 -2.20
N ILE A 146 -0.44 -15.64 -2.06
CA ILE A 146 -0.97 -14.57 -2.89
C ILE A 146 -0.29 -13.25 -2.50
N PRO A 147 0.28 -12.50 -3.46
CA PRO A 147 0.97 -11.24 -3.18
C PRO A 147 -0.03 -10.09 -3.00
N TRP A 148 -0.80 -10.10 -1.91
CA TRP A 148 -1.87 -9.15 -1.66
C TRP A 148 -1.40 -7.69 -1.73
N ASN A 149 -0.21 -7.38 -1.19
CA ASN A 149 0.34 -6.02 -1.25
C ASN A 149 0.45 -5.52 -2.70
N LEU A 150 0.94 -6.36 -3.63
CA LEU A 150 1.09 -5.98 -5.04
C LEU A 150 -0.28 -5.85 -5.73
N ILE A 151 -1.22 -6.74 -5.42
CA ILE A 151 -2.59 -6.66 -5.95
C ILE A 151 -3.25 -5.36 -5.52
N PHE A 152 -3.12 -4.97 -4.26
CA PHE A 152 -3.74 -3.74 -3.77
C PHE A 152 -3.04 -2.47 -4.26
N ILE A 153 -1.74 -2.51 -4.55
CA ILE A 153 -1.05 -1.41 -5.24
C ILE A 153 -1.69 -1.18 -6.62
N ASP A 154 -1.95 -2.26 -7.38
CA ASP A 154 -2.60 -2.16 -8.69
C ASP A 154 -4.06 -1.74 -8.59
N LEU A 155 -4.81 -2.28 -7.61
CA LEU A 155 -6.19 -1.86 -7.36
C LEU A 155 -6.27 -0.36 -7.01
N ALA A 156 -5.37 0.14 -6.18
CA ALA A 156 -5.29 1.56 -5.84
C ALA A 156 -5.01 2.42 -7.08
N TYR A 157 -4.07 2.00 -7.91
CA TYR A 157 -3.72 2.72 -9.14
C TYR A 157 -4.86 2.75 -10.15
N TYR A 158 -5.42 1.58 -10.50
CA TYR A 158 -6.40 1.48 -11.58
C TYR A 158 -7.81 1.93 -11.23
N TYR A 159 -8.18 1.88 -9.94
CA TYR A 159 -9.57 2.12 -9.53
C TYR A 159 -9.76 3.26 -8.55
N LEU A 160 -8.73 3.65 -7.82
CA LEU A 160 -8.81 4.77 -6.88
C LEU A 160 -8.00 5.98 -7.32
N ASN A 161 -7.28 5.89 -8.46
CA ASN A 161 -6.36 6.92 -8.94
C ASN A 161 -5.31 7.31 -7.87
N ILE A 162 -4.78 6.31 -7.19
CA ILE A 162 -3.75 6.51 -6.16
C ILE A 162 -2.42 5.96 -6.66
N ILE A 163 -1.41 6.82 -6.69
CA ILE A 163 -0.02 6.47 -6.99
C ILE A 163 0.71 6.25 -5.68
N SER A 164 1.28 5.06 -5.50
CA SER A 164 2.08 4.75 -4.31
C SER A 164 3.55 4.99 -4.58
N ILE A 165 4.14 5.87 -3.78
CA ILE A 165 5.56 6.16 -3.77
C ILE A 165 6.13 5.46 -2.53
N ILE A 166 6.89 4.37 -2.78
CA ILE A 166 7.32 3.47 -1.73
C ILE A 166 8.83 3.60 -1.55
N PHE A 167 9.23 3.95 -0.35
CA PHE A 167 10.62 3.92 0.10
C PHE A 167 10.91 2.57 0.73
N ASP A 168 11.59 1.70 0.01
CA ASP A 168 11.95 0.34 0.49
C ASP A 168 13.20 0.44 1.36
N ASP A 169 13.02 0.30 2.66
CA ASP A 169 14.09 0.30 3.65
C ASP A 169 14.75 -1.09 3.71
N LEU A 170 15.89 -1.18 3.08
CA LEU A 170 16.75 -2.35 3.02
C LEU A 170 17.91 -2.27 4.04
N SER A 171 17.83 -1.34 4.98
CA SER A 171 18.88 -1.09 5.96
C SER A 171 19.16 -2.32 6.82
N THR A 172 20.45 -2.54 7.07
CA THR A 172 20.95 -3.53 8.02
C THR A 172 21.55 -2.82 9.24
N PRO A 173 21.82 -3.50 10.35
CA PRO A 173 22.46 -2.86 11.50
C PRO A 173 23.79 -2.17 11.22
N SER A 174 24.46 -2.54 10.11
CA SER A 174 25.77 -2.01 9.72
C SER A 174 25.71 -1.03 8.56
N GLN A 175 24.60 -0.93 7.84
CA GLN A 175 24.48 -0.09 6.66
C GLN A 175 23.05 0.38 6.43
N GLU A 176 22.84 1.67 6.37
CA GLU A 176 21.59 2.29 5.93
C GLU A 176 21.45 2.17 4.41
N SER A 177 20.29 1.74 3.94
CA SER A 177 20.01 1.61 2.50
C SER A 177 18.51 1.73 2.26
N ILE A 178 18.11 2.84 1.65
CA ILE A 178 16.73 3.09 1.26
C ILE A 178 16.66 3.23 -0.25
N LYS A 179 15.74 2.50 -0.87
CA LYS A 179 15.47 2.57 -2.30
C LYS A 179 14.09 3.13 -2.57
N LEU A 180 14.02 4.09 -3.48
CA LEU A 180 12.74 4.51 -4.04
C LEU A 180 12.23 3.40 -4.97
N GLN A 181 11.07 2.85 -4.66
CA GLN A 181 10.38 1.87 -5.49
C GLN A 181 9.14 2.55 -6.09
N LEU A 182 9.25 2.92 -7.34
CA LEU A 182 8.10 3.29 -8.16
C LEU A 182 7.54 2.02 -8.79
N THR A 183 6.22 1.87 -8.80
CA THR A 183 5.63 0.78 -9.58
C THR A 183 5.95 1.00 -11.05
N ASN A 184 6.28 -0.05 -11.80
CA ASN A 184 6.72 0.01 -13.21
C ASN A 184 5.69 0.69 -14.15
N LYS A 185 4.51 1.00 -13.66
CA LYS A 185 3.38 1.61 -14.39
C LYS A 185 3.34 3.13 -14.28
N ILE A 186 4.13 3.70 -13.37
CA ILE A 186 4.14 5.14 -13.14
C ILE A 186 5.06 5.78 -14.18
N ASN A 187 4.45 6.39 -15.18
CA ASN A 187 5.14 7.38 -15.98
C ASN A 187 5.28 8.66 -15.11
N THR A 188 6.43 9.32 -15.15
CA THR A 188 6.66 10.59 -14.43
C THR A 188 5.61 11.64 -14.72
N SER A 189 4.97 11.60 -15.90
CA SER A 189 3.82 12.45 -16.23
C SER A 189 2.61 12.22 -15.31
N HIS A 190 2.41 11.02 -14.78
CA HIS A 190 1.30 10.74 -13.86
C HIS A 190 1.51 11.30 -12.46
N LEU A 191 2.76 11.50 -12.03
CA LEU A 191 3.08 12.14 -10.76
C LEU A 191 2.68 13.62 -10.75
N LEU A 192 2.64 14.25 -11.93
CA LEU A 192 2.22 15.63 -12.15
C LEU A 192 0.73 15.75 -12.54
N ASP A 193 0.05 14.62 -12.74
CA ASP A 193 -1.36 14.60 -13.14
C ASP A 193 -2.25 14.81 -11.91
N LYS A 194 -2.97 15.92 -11.88
CA LYS A 194 -3.91 16.29 -10.82
C LYS A 194 -5.08 15.27 -10.62
N ASN A 195 -5.26 14.33 -11.54
CA ASN A 195 -6.25 13.28 -11.41
C ASN A 195 -5.81 12.15 -10.49
N TYR A 196 -4.52 12.11 -10.11
CA TYR A 196 -3.99 11.11 -9.19
C TYR A 196 -3.63 11.73 -7.85
N ASN A 197 -3.90 10.99 -6.78
CA ASN A 197 -3.41 11.28 -5.44
C ASN A 197 -2.14 10.47 -5.17
N SER A 198 -1.14 11.09 -4.55
CA SER A 198 0.09 10.41 -4.15
C SER A 198 -0.01 9.90 -2.72
N LEU A 199 0.35 8.64 -2.52
CA LEU A 199 0.47 8.00 -1.21
C LEU A 199 1.94 7.66 -0.97
N PHE A 200 2.53 8.29 0.03
CA PHE A 200 3.92 8.06 0.42
C PHE A 200 4.00 7.01 1.53
N LEU A 201 4.82 6.00 1.33
CA LEU A 201 4.97 4.88 2.25
C LEU A 201 6.45 4.56 2.47
N ILE A 202 6.80 4.19 3.70
CA ILE A 202 8.05 3.47 3.96
C ILE A 202 7.74 1.98 4.13
N LYS A 203 8.48 1.15 3.43
CA LYS A 203 8.34 -0.30 3.46
C LYS A 203 9.55 -0.92 4.14
N ARG A 204 9.32 -1.82 5.09
CA ARG A 204 10.34 -2.66 5.72
C ARG A 204 9.86 -4.11 5.73
N GLY A 205 10.41 -4.94 4.86
CA GLY A 205 9.90 -6.29 4.61
C GLY A 205 8.47 -6.25 4.07
N ASN A 206 7.52 -6.82 4.79
CA ASN A 206 6.10 -6.80 4.45
C ASN A 206 5.30 -5.69 5.16
N LEU A 207 5.98 -4.87 5.97
CA LEU A 207 5.36 -3.78 6.70
C LEU A 207 5.39 -2.51 5.84
N TYR A 208 4.27 -1.82 5.77
CA TYR A 208 4.10 -0.56 5.06
C TYR A 208 3.57 0.48 6.05
N ASN A 209 4.26 1.58 6.21
CA ASN A 209 3.83 2.65 7.10
C ASN A 209 3.67 3.94 6.31
N PRO A 210 2.56 4.65 6.47
CA PRO A 210 2.33 5.89 5.76
C PRO A 210 3.24 7.01 6.28
N ILE A 211 3.62 7.89 5.35
CA ILE A 211 4.38 9.10 5.64
C ILE A 211 3.40 10.28 5.59
N TYR A 212 3.37 11.05 6.65
CA TYR A 212 2.51 12.22 6.78
C TYR A 212 3.32 13.49 6.92
N ARG A 213 2.74 14.56 6.38
CA ARG A 213 3.14 15.92 6.70
C ARG A 213 2.29 16.42 7.87
N VAL A 214 2.95 16.90 8.92
CA VAL A 214 2.31 17.49 10.12
C VAL A 214 2.43 19.01 10.07
#